data_b7747c85f92d9d9091ef92b2e35f6998
#
_entry.id   b7747c85f92d9d9091ef92b2e35f6998
#
_cell.length_a   1.000
_cell.length_b   1.000
_cell.length_c   1.000
_cell.angle_alpha   90.00
_cell.angle_beta   90.00
_cell.angle_gamma   90.00
#
_symmetry.space_group_name_H-M   'P 1'
#
loop_
_entity.id
_entity.type
_entity.pdbx_description
1 polymer ?
#
loop_
_entity_poly.entity_id
_entity_poly.type
_entity_poly.pdbx_seq_one_letter_code
_entity_poly.pdbx_strand_id
1 'polypeptide(L)'
;PEDHQKGSVVWLRGSDDGSFKVDILVDDLGRVTDIQAGDFNQDGQIDLIVAEFGWRATGNVWMLTQSGQENGIPQYDRHRIDDRHGVIHVPTIDINHDGHLDFVSVISQEHESVELFINRGDGTFRQQNIFSANSPAWGSTGIDLVDFDRDGDMDVLYTNGDIFDTFYIVPYHSAHWIENLGDGTWQTHVLGNLPGIHRAVAGDLDNDGDQDVVCSSLISRPLEGVSTNQFDSLIWIEQTEQGEFVPHSIETGNCNHATVVVADFDGDGDLDIATAQFEDTAINPRSDISIWWNNSIIPL
;
A
#
# COMPACT_ATOMS: atom_id res chain seq x y z
N PRO A 1 -4.50 10.95 19.96
CA PRO A 1 -4.09 9.72 20.66
C PRO A 1 -5.24 8.71 20.79
N GLU A 2 -6.49 9.12 20.61
CA GLU A 2 -7.65 8.25 20.85
C GLU A 2 -8.24 7.65 19.58
N ASP A 3 -7.75 8.04 18.41
CA ASP A 3 -8.28 7.64 17.10
C ASP A 3 -7.99 6.18 16.74
N HIS A 4 -7.02 5.53 17.41
CA HIS A 4 -6.72 4.11 17.19
C HIS A 4 -7.84 3.16 17.61
N GLN A 5 -8.84 3.64 18.38
CA GLN A 5 -9.95 2.84 18.88
C GLN A 5 -11.28 3.15 18.20
N LYS A 6 -11.27 4.01 17.16
CA LYS A 6 -12.50 4.41 16.45
C LYS A 6 -12.27 4.40 14.95
N GLY A 7 -12.95 3.52 14.29
CA GLY A 7 -12.99 3.38 12.85
C GLY A 7 -14.33 2.88 12.38
N SER A 8 -14.62 3.08 11.12
CA SER A 8 -15.82 2.60 10.46
C SER A 8 -15.53 2.31 9.00
N VAL A 9 -16.33 1.44 8.42
CA VAL A 9 -16.41 1.21 6.98
C VAL A 9 -17.65 1.94 6.48
N VAL A 10 -17.48 2.81 5.49
CA VAL A 10 -18.56 3.60 4.91
C VAL A 10 -18.68 3.37 3.41
N TRP A 11 -19.89 3.40 2.90
CA TRP A 11 -20.17 3.37 1.49
C TRP A 11 -20.56 4.77 1.00
N LEU A 12 -19.79 5.31 0.07
CA LEU A 12 -20.10 6.54 -0.62
C LEU A 12 -20.93 6.19 -1.86
N ARG A 13 -22.24 6.19 -1.70
CA ARG A 13 -23.18 5.87 -2.77
C ARG A 13 -23.43 7.10 -3.63
N GLY A 14 -23.01 7.02 -4.91
CA GLY A 14 -23.22 8.08 -5.89
C GLY A 14 -24.70 8.32 -6.19
N SER A 15 -25.04 9.57 -6.48
CA SER A 15 -26.35 10.03 -6.93
C SER A 15 -26.24 10.63 -8.33
N ASP A 16 -27.35 10.67 -9.07
CA ASP A 16 -27.40 11.18 -10.46
C ASP A 16 -26.99 12.67 -10.58
N ASP A 17 -27.07 13.43 -9.48
CA ASP A 17 -26.67 14.84 -9.42
C ASP A 17 -25.17 15.05 -9.14
N GLY A 18 -24.37 13.97 -9.06
CA GLY A 18 -22.95 14.00 -8.74
C GLY A 18 -22.65 14.10 -7.25
N SER A 19 -23.66 14.08 -6.39
CA SER A 19 -23.47 14.02 -4.94
C SER A 19 -23.25 12.58 -4.44
N PHE A 20 -22.77 12.45 -3.20
CA PHE A 20 -22.63 11.16 -2.55
C PHE A 20 -23.46 11.12 -1.26
N LYS A 21 -24.16 10.00 -1.07
CA LYS A 21 -24.77 9.67 0.22
C LYS A 21 -23.81 8.77 0.99
N VAL A 22 -23.58 9.10 2.26
CA VAL A 22 -22.73 8.30 3.14
C VAL A 22 -23.62 7.33 3.91
N ASP A 23 -23.41 6.02 3.67
CA ASP A 23 -24.05 4.96 4.43
C ASP A 23 -22.96 4.23 5.25
N ILE A 24 -23.15 4.06 6.56
CA ILE A 24 -22.22 3.32 7.41
C ILE A 24 -22.52 1.83 7.24
N LEU A 25 -21.55 1.07 6.79
CA LEU A 25 -21.66 -0.39 6.62
C LEU A 25 -21.31 -1.13 7.91
N VAL A 26 -20.20 -0.71 8.55
CA VAL A 26 -19.71 -1.28 9.80
C VAL A 26 -19.13 -0.16 10.64
N ASP A 27 -19.45 -0.11 11.91
CA ASP A 27 -18.85 0.76 12.91
C ASP A 27 -18.25 -0.06 14.07
N ASP A 28 -17.77 0.61 15.09
CA ASP A 28 -17.16 -0.02 16.27
C ASP A 28 -15.94 -0.90 15.92
N LEU A 29 -15.12 -0.38 15.01
CA LEU A 29 -13.78 -0.87 14.68
C LEU A 29 -12.71 0.03 15.32
N GLY A 30 -11.49 -0.47 15.43
CA GLY A 30 -10.32 0.37 15.59
C GLY A 30 -10.04 1.17 14.29
N ARG A 31 -8.94 1.90 14.24
CA ARG A 31 -8.57 2.66 13.04
C ARG A 31 -8.45 1.73 11.83
N VAL A 32 -9.34 1.88 10.87
CA VAL A 32 -9.27 1.20 9.57
C VAL A 32 -8.26 1.94 8.69
N THR A 33 -7.35 1.21 8.09
CA THR A 33 -6.28 1.73 7.22
C THR A 33 -6.47 1.36 5.77
N ASP A 34 -7.04 0.19 5.48
CA ASP A 34 -7.30 -0.27 4.13
C ASP A 34 -8.54 -1.17 4.10
N ILE A 35 -9.17 -1.24 2.92
CA ILE A 35 -10.33 -2.06 2.65
C ILE A 35 -10.33 -2.51 1.19
N GLN A 36 -10.59 -3.80 0.97
CA GLN A 36 -10.73 -4.38 -0.35
C GLN A 36 -12.07 -5.09 -0.49
N ALA A 37 -12.70 -4.93 -1.65
CA ALA A 37 -14.02 -5.48 -1.95
C ALA A 37 -13.90 -6.59 -3.00
N GLY A 38 -14.58 -7.71 -2.78
CA GLY A 38 -14.60 -8.84 -3.70
C GLY A 38 -15.58 -9.92 -3.26
N ASP A 39 -15.86 -10.86 -4.12
CA ASP A 39 -16.64 -12.05 -3.79
C ASP A 39 -15.68 -13.16 -3.31
N PHE A 40 -15.36 -13.14 -1.99
CA PHE A 40 -14.36 -14.04 -1.42
C PHE A 40 -14.89 -15.45 -1.14
N ASN A 41 -16.20 -15.64 -1.07
CA ASN A 41 -16.84 -16.93 -0.81
C ASN A 41 -17.58 -17.48 -2.03
N GLN A 42 -17.53 -16.78 -3.17
CA GLN A 42 -18.17 -17.13 -4.44
C GLN A 42 -19.69 -17.31 -4.36
N ASP A 43 -20.36 -16.51 -3.53
CA ASP A 43 -21.82 -16.52 -3.39
C ASP A 43 -22.53 -15.48 -4.30
N GLY A 44 -21.76 -14.67 -5.04
CA GLY A 44 -22.24 -13.63 -5.94
C GLY A 44 -22.54 -12.30 -5.26
N GLN A 45 -22.20 -12.14 -3.97
CA GLN A 45 -22.30 -10.90 -3.22
C GLN A 45 -20.92 -10.31 -2.96
N ILE A 46 -20.86 -9.02 -2.64
CA ILE A 46 -19.58 -8.36 -2.37
C ILE A 46 -19.28 -8.43 -0.87
N ASP A 47 -18.23 -9.16 -0.55
CA ASP A 47 -17.60 -9.20 0.75
C ASP A 47 -16.50 -8.14 0.86
N LEU A 48 -15.97 -7.92 2.06
CA LEU A 48 -14.91 -6.96 2.31
C LEU A 48 -13.79 -7.59 3.15
N ILE A 49 -12.54 -7.39 2.75
CA ILE A 49 -11.37 -7.58 3.62
C ILE A 49 -10.99 -6.22 4.20
N VAL A 50 -10.85 -6.14 5.52
CA VAL A 50 -10.61 -4.88 6.23
C VAL A 50 -9.35 -4.98 7.09
N ALA A 51 -8.42 -4.06 6.85
CA ALA A 51 -7.27 -3.83 7.71
C ALA A 51 -7.67 -2.90 8.86
N GLU A 52 -7.71 -3.43 10.06
CA GLU A 52 -7.89 -2.67 11.28
C GLU A 52 -6.53 -2.53 11.97
N PHE A 53 -5.93 -1.34 11.88
CA PHE A 53 -4.62 -1.07 12.47
C PHE A 53 -4.62 -1.25 13.98
N GLY A 54 -5.62 -0.69 14.64
CA GLY A 54 -5.77 -0.78 16.09
C GLY A 54 -4.60 -0.21 16.90
N TRP A 55 -4.46 -0.68 18.13
CA TRP A 55 -3.36 -0.37 19.03
C TRP A 55 -3.26 -1.39 20.17
N ARG A 56 -2.19 -2.14 20.27
CA ARG A 56 -1.89 -3.13 21.34
C ARG A 56 -2.98 -4.21 21.53
N ALA A 57 -4.15 -3.83 22.07
CA ALA A 57 -5.25 -4.74 22.38
C ALA A 57 -6.39 -4.69 21.34
N THR A 58 -6.25 -3.85 20.32
CA THR A 58 -7.19 -3.70 19.20
C THR A 58 -6.39 -3.75 17.90
N GLY A 59 -6.97 -4.29 16.87
CA GLY A 59 -6.33 -4.47 15.57
C GLY A 59 -6.58 -5.88 15.06
N ASN A 60 -6.95 -6.00 13.82
CA ASN A 60 -7.33 -7.28 13.23
C ASN A 60 -7.29 -7.19 11.71
N VAL A 61 -7.25 -8.33 11.06
CA VAL A 61 -7.77 -8.48 9.70
C VAL A 61 -9.15 -9.09 9.79
N TRP A 62 -10.15 -8.40 9.24
CA TRP A 62 -11.52 -8.86 9.19
C TRP A 62 -11.93 -9.27 7.79
N MET A 63 -12.65 -10.37 7.67
CA MET A 63 -13.55 -10.62 6.56
C MET A 63 -14.96 -10.23 6.98
N LEU A 64 -15.59 -9.38 6.21
CA LEU A 64 -16.98 -8.98 6.36
C LEU A 64 -17.76 -9.64 5.23
N THR A 65 -18.51 -10.70 5.56
CA THR A 65 -19.31 -11.45 4.58
C THR A 65 -20.67 -10.80 4.47
N GLN A 66 -21.09 -10.47 3.25
CA GLN A 66 -22.41 -9.89 3.03
C GLN A 66 -23.49 -10.93 3.33
N SER A 67 -24.33 -10.66 4.33
CA SER A 67 -25.39 -11.57 4.80
C SER A 67 -26.79 -11.16 4.35
N GLY A 68 -26.93 -10.01 3.69
CA GLY A 68 -28.22 -9.50 3.19
C GLY A 68 -28.20 -8.02 2.91
N GLN A 69 -29.39 -7.41 2.83
CA GLN A 69 -29.56 -5.97 2.66
C GLN A 69 -30.74 -5.47 3.47
N GLU A 70 -30.59 -4.29 4.07
CA GLU A 70 -31.66 -3.56 4.73
C GLU A 70 -31.79 -2.17 4.11
N ASN A 71 -32.98 -1.84 3.59
CA ASN A 71 -33.26 -0.57 2.88
C ASN A 71 -32.26 -0.27 1.74
N GLY A 72 -31.77 -1.32 1.06
CA GLY A 72 -30.78 -1.21 0.00
C GLY A 72 -29.33 -0.96 0.47
N ILE A 73 -29.08 -1.13 1.76
CA ILE A 73 -27.74 -1.05 2.36
C ILE A 73 -27.30 -2.48 2.69
N PRO A 74 -26.14 -2.93 2.20
CA PRO A 74 -25.58 -4.24 2.54
C PRO A 74 -25.37 -4.41 4.04
N GLN A 75 -25.64 -5.61 4.55
CA GLN A 75 -25.40 -6.01 5.92
C GLN A 75 -24.30 -7.05 5.95
N TYR A 76 -23.43 -7.01 6.95
CA TYR A 76 -22.24 -7.82 7.01
C TYR A 76 -22.12 -8.60 8.32
N ASP A 77 -21.73 -9.86 8.22
CA ASP A 77 -21.27 -10.68 9.34
C ASP A 77 -19.73 -10.60 9.42
N ARG A 78 -19.19 -10.43 10.64
CA ARG A 78 -17.75 -10.28 10.87
C ARG A 78 -17.09 -11.61 11.18
N HIS A 79 -16.00 -11.92 10.45
CA HIS A 79 -15.14 -13.05 10.70
C HIS A 79 -13.69 -12.57 10.86
N ARG A 80 -13.08 -12.84 12.00
CA ARG A 80 -11.69 -12.46 12.24
C ARG A 80 -10.76 -13.45 11.56
N ILE A 81 -9.86 -12.95 10.69
CA ILE A 81 -8.85 -13.72 9.99
C ILE A 81 -7.54 -13.72 10.79
N ASP A 82 -7.11 -12.55 11.26
CA ASP A 82 -5.88 -12.36 12.04
C ASP A 82 -6.15 -11.40 13.20
N ASP A 83 -5.50 -11.59 14.34
CA ASP A 83 -5.71 -10.79 15.56
C ASP A 83 -4.52 -9.88 15.91
N ARG A 84 -3.54 -9.75 15.01
CA ARG A 84 -2.43 -8.83 15.17
C ARG A 84 -2.84 -7.40 14.86
N HIS A 85 -2.35 -6.47 15.67
CA HIS A 85 -2.47 -5.04 15.38
C HIS A 85 -1.36 -4.58 14.43
N GLY A 86 -1.48 -3.34 13.92
CA GLY A 86 -0.51 -2.78 12.99
C GLY A 86 -0.75 -3.14 11.53
N VAL A 87 -1.91 -3.69 11.18
CA VAL A 87 -2.25 -3.98 9.79
C VAL A 87 -2.42 -2.69 9.02
N ILE A 88 -1.66 -2.50 7.91
CA ILE A 88 -1.68 -1.26 7.13
C ILE A 88 -2.44 -1.46 5.82
N HIS A 89 -2.12 -2.52 5.07
CA HIS A 89 -2.64 -2.78 3.72
C HIS A 89 -3.08 -4.22 3.57
N VAL A 90 -4.07 -4.44 2.67
CA VAL A 90 -4.63 -5.77 2.35
C VAL A 90 -4.96 -5.90 0.85
N PRO A 91 -4.05 -5.59 -0.10
CA PRO A 91 -4.32 -5.74 -1.52
C PRO A 91 -4.70 -7.18 -1.86
N THR A 92 -5.66 -7.32 -2.79
CA THR A 92 -6.28 -8.59 -3.16
C THR A 92 -6.01 -8.98 -4.61
N ILE A 93 -5.72 -10.23 -4.84
CA ILE A 93 -5.50 -10.84 -6.14
C ILE A 93 -5.67 -12.36 -6.04
N ASP A 94 -5.96 -13.03 -7.15
CA ASP A 94 -5.84 -14.49 -7.26
C ASP A 94 -4.36 -14.81 -7.55
N ILE A 95 -3.57 -15.02 -6.48
CA ILE A 95 -2.10 -15.14 -6.57
C ILE A 95 -1.63 -16.52 -7.03
N ASN A 96 -2.49 -17.53 -6.91
CA ASN A 96 -2.17 -18.91 -7.24
C ASN A 96 -2.96 -19.43 -8.45
N HIS A 97 -3.74 -18.55 -9.11
CA HIS A 97 -4.57 -18.82 -10.29
C HIS A 97 -5.59 -19.94 -10.10
N ASP A 98 -6.14 -20.11 -8.87
CA ASP A 98 -7.16 -21.11 -8.57
C ASP A 98 -8.60 -20.60 -8.73
N GLY A 99 -8.77 -19.31 -9.08
CA GLY A 99 -10.05 -18.64 -9.29
C GLY A 99 -10.67 -18.04 -8.04
N HIS A 100 -9.96 -18.07 -6.90
CA HIS A 100 -10.37 -17.42 -5.66
C HIS A 100 -9.53 -16.19 -5.38
N LEU A 101 -10.15 -15.13 -4.82
CA LEU A 101 -9.40 -13.94 -4.42
C LEU A 101 -8.63 -14.21 -3.13
N ASP A 102 -7.32 -14.12 -3.21
CA ASP A 102 -6.39 -14.10 -2.09
C ASP A 102 -6.10 -12.67 -1.66
N PHE A 103 -5.33 -12.47 -0.60
CA PHE A 103 -4.79 -11.15 -0.26
C PHE A 103 -3.43 -11.24 0.40
N VAL A 104 -2.67 -10.16 0.26
CA VAL A 104 -1.39 -9.98 0.96
C VAL A 104 -1.58 -8.88 2.03
N SER A 105 -1.01 -9.06 3.20
CA SER A 105 -1.14 -8.09 4.30
C SER A 105 0.23 -7.62 4.78
N VAL A 106 0.39 -6.30 4.93
CA VAL A 106 1.50 -5.70 5.68
C VAL A 106 1.06 -5.48 7.12
N ILE A 107 1.76 -6.10 8.04
CA ILE A 107 1.55 -5.96 9.48
C ILE A 107 2.78 -5.29 10.07
N SER A 108 2.64 -4.05 10.47
CA SER A 108 3.67 -3.19 11.02
C SER A 108 3.78 -3.30 12.55
N GLN A 109 4.22 -2.25 13.19
CA GLN A 109 4.48 -2.18 14.63
C GLN A 109 5.53 -3.21 15.04
N GLU A 110 5.34 -3.93 16.13
CA GLU A 110 6.28 -4.97 16.58
C GLU A 110 6.33 -6.22 15.72
N HIS A 111 5.39 -6.39 14.79
CA HIS A 111 5.29 -7.59 13.94
C HIS A 111 6.18 -7.52 12.70
N GLU A 112 6.18 -6.37 12.01
CA GLU A 112 7.02 -6.06 10.85
C GLU A 112 7.12 -7.22 9.86
N SER A 113 5.96 -7.64 9.34
CA SER A 113 5.86 -8.80 8.45
C SER A 113 4.95 -8.56 7.25
N VAL A 114 5.19 -9.34 6.20
CA VAL A 114 4.30 -9.48 5.04
C VAL A 114 3.74 -10.90 5.03
N GLU A 115 2.43 -10.99 5.04
CA GLU A 115 1.69 -12.25 5.14
C GLU A 115 0.80 -12.44 3.92
N LEU A 116 0.88 -13.62 3.32
CA LEU A 116 -0.03 -14.06 2.26
C LEU A 116 -1.16 -14.89 2.86
N PHE A 117 -2.38 -14.56 2.50
CA PHE A 117 -3.60 -15.27 2.90
C PHE A 117 -4.25 -15.89 1.66
N ILE A 118 -4.08 -17.20 1.51
CA ILE A 118 -4.62 -17.98 0.40
C ILE A 118 -6.03 -18.45 0.73
N ASN A 119 -6.99 -18.03 -0.07
CA ASN A 119 -8.39 -18.39 0.06
C ASN A 119 -8.61 -19.87 -0.31
N ARG A 120 -9.43 -20.57 0.46
CA ARG A 120 -9.78 -21.97 0.19
C ARG A 120 -11.09 -22.13 -0.59
N GLY A 121 -11.67 -21.00 -1.03
CA GLY A 121 -12.95 -20.99 -1.75
C GLY A 121 -14.19 -21.14 -0.87
N ASP A 122 -14.02 -21.21 0.44
CA ASP A 122 -15.12 -21.32 1.41
C ASP A 122 -15.16 -20.13 2.40
N GLY A 123 -14.44 -19.05 2.08
CA GLY A 123 -14.29 -17.88 2.94
C GLY A 123 -13.31 -18.08 4.09
N THR A 124 -12.55 -19.20 4.10
CA THR A 124 -11.44 -19.40 5.03
C THR A 124 -10.10 -19.28 4.32
N PHE A 125 -9.06 -18.87 5.07
CA PHE A 125 -7.75 -18.58 4.50
C PHE A 125 -6.66 -19.47 5.11
N ARG A 126 -5.64 -19.80 4.28
CA ARG A 126 -4.38 -20.38 4.73
C ARG A 126 -3.34 -19.26 4.76
N GLN A 127 -2.81 -18.96 5.91
CA GLN A 127 -1.75 -17.96 6.08
C GLN A 127 -0.38 -18.55 5.75
N GLN A 128 0.47 -17.71 5.12
CA GLN A 128 1.87 -17.97 4.88
C GLN A 128 2.66 -16.70 5.12
N ASN A 129 3.69 -16.75 5.98
CA ASN A 129 4.63 -15.65 6.11
C ASN A 129 5.56 -15.64 4.89
N ILE A 130 5.64 -14.53 4.17
CA ILE A 130 6.51 -14.36 3.00
C ILE A 130 7.70 -13.43 3.27
N PHE A 131 7.59 -12.59 4.31
CA PHE A 131 8.68 -11.75 4.80
C PHE A 131 8.50 -11.45 6.28
N SER A 132 9.61 -11.43 7.02
CA SER A 132 9.67 -10.93 8.39
C SER A 132 10.95 -10.16 8.62
N ALA A 133 10.82 -8.96 9.16
CA ALA A 133 11.96 -8.15 9.54
C ALA A 133 12.63 -8.68 10.81
N ASN A 134 13.94 -8.41 10.93
CA ASN A 134 14.72 -8.81 12.11
C ASN A 134 14.63 -7.82 13.28
N SER A 135 13.83 -6.76 13.15
CA SER A 135 13.72 -5.68 14.14
C SER A 135 12.29 -5.17 14.22
N PRO A 136 11.72 -4.96 15.41
CA PRO A 136 10.41 -4.34 15.58
C PRO A 136 10.40 -2.83 15.24
N ALA A 137 11.55 -2.25 14.94
CA ALA A 137 11.72 -0.87 14.47
C ALA A 137 12.07 -0.82 12.98
N TRP A 138 11.62 -1.82 12.22
CA TRP A 138 11.88 -1.90 10.78
C TRP A 138 11.16 -0.81 10.00
N GLY A 139 9.93 -0.50 10.40
CA GLY A 139 9.15 0.62 9.90
C GLY A 139 8.43 0.31 8.59
N SER A 140 7.72 -0.79 8.51
CA SER A 140 6.87 -1.17 7.37
C SER A 140 5.86 -0.07 7.02
N THR A 141 5.75 0.32 5.73
CA THR A 141 4.92 1.45 5.29
C THR A 141 3.97 1.12 4.15
N GLY A 142 4.44 0.52 3.08
CA GLY A 142 3.67 0.35 1.85
C GLY A 142 3.81 -1.01 1.20
N ILE A 143 2.84 -1.33 0.34
CA ILE A 143 2.83 -2.53 -0.47
C ILE A 143 2.12 -2.26 -1.80
N ASP A 144 2.59 -2.89 -2.87
CA ASP A 144 1.93 -2.99 -4.16
C ASP A 144 2.12 -4.40 -4.72
N LEU A 145 1.28 -4.83 -5.64
CA LEU A 145 1.39 -6.13 -6.31
C LEU A 145 1.75 -5.91 -7.78
N VAL A 146 2.80 -6.57 -8.23
CA VAL A 146 3.37 -6.38 -9.56
C VAL A 146 4.10 -7.65 -9.99
N ASP A 147 4.06 -8.00 -11.26
CA ASP A 147 4.86 -9.05 -11.88
C ASP A 147 6.13 -8.37 -12.45
N PHE A 148 7.23 -8.36 -11.67
CA PHE A 148 8.46 -7.65 -12.04
C PHE A 148 9.26 -8.35 -13.12
N ASP A 149 9.35 -9.67 -13.07
CA ASP A 149 10.17 -10.46 -14.00
C ASP A 149 9.37 -11.05 -15.16
N ARG A 150 8.04 -10.80 -15.15
CA ARG A 150 7.11 -11.22 -16.21
C ARG A 150 7.04 -12.73 -16.41
N ASP A 151 7.20 -13.46 -15.33
CA ASP A 151 7.02 -14.91 -15.34
C ASP A 151 5.54 -15.32 -15.22
N GLY A 152 4.65 -14.38 -14.92
CA GLY A 152 3.20 -14.53 -14.77
C GLY A 152 2.76 -14.74 -13.35
N ASP A 153 3.66 -14.84 -12.38
CA ASP A 153 3.37 -14.88 -10.96
C ASP A 153 3.47 -13.47 -10.37
N MET A 154 2.53 -13.12 -9.49
CA MET A 154 2.52 -11.78 -8.88
C MET A 154 3.50 -11.72 -7.72
N ASP A 155 4.34 -10.71 -7.76
CA ASP A 155 5.29 -10.34 -6.74
C ASP A 155 4.74 -9.26 -5.80
N VAL A 156 5.54 -8.93 -4.79
CA VAL A 156 5.22 -7.90 -3.82
C VAL A 156 6.29 -6.81 -3.82
N LEU A 157 5.89 -5.58 -4.19
CA LEU A 157 6.67 -4.38 -3.96
C LEU A 157 6.37 -3.88 -2.53
N TYR A 158 7.39 -3.78 -1.70
CA TYR A 158 7.26 -3.47 -0.28
C TYR A 158 8.20 -2.33 0.15
N THR A 159 7.77 -1.48 1.08
CA THR A 159 8.57 -0.37 1.59
C THR A 159 8.65 -0.37 3.12
N ASN A 160 9.78 0.12 3.64
CA ASN A 160 10.01 0.31 5.07
C ASN A 160 10.73 1.63 5.34
N GLY A 161 10.02 2.63 5.79
CA GLY A 161 10.58 3.95 6.02
C GLY A 161 9.85 4.74 7.10
N ASP A 162 9.00 4.09 7.91
CA ASP A 162 8.29 4.76 8.99
C ASP A 162 9.26 5.27 10.05
N ILE A 163 9.17 6.57 10.31
CA ILE A 163 9.93 7.26 11.35
C ILE A 163 9.04 7.85 12.46
N PHE A 164 7.72 7.64 12.39
CA PHE A 164 6.79 8.22 13.36
C PHE A 164 7.01 7.71 14.77
N ASP A 165 7.44 6.45 14.91
CA ASP A 165 7.67 5.81 16.19
C ASP A 165 9.12 5.93 16.66
N THR A 166 10.08 5.92 15.73
CA THR A 166 11.52 5.90 16.05
C THR A 166 12.15 7.28 16.13
N PHE A 167 11.62 8.28 15.41
CA PHE A 167 12.12 9.65 15.29
C PHE A 167 13.55 9.77 14.77
N TYR A 168 14.05 8.76 14.06
CA TYR A 168 15.36 8.80 13.40
C TYR A 168 15.34 8.00 12.09
N ILE A 169 16.22 8.43 11.17
CA ILE A 169 16.40 7.73 9.90
C ILE A 169 17.40 6.60 10.11
N VAL A 170 17.06 5.43 9.59
CA VAL A 170 17.93 4.28 9.58
C VAL A 170 18.47 3.99 8.17
N PRO A 171 19.67 3.42 8.03
CA PRO A 171 20.29 3.24 6.72
C PRO A 171 19.67 2.13 5.87
N TYR A 172 18.69 1.40 6.39
CA TYR A 172 17.99 0.31 5.69
C TYR A 172 16.57 0.67 5.24
N HIS A 173 16.19 1.97 5.27
CA HIS A 173 14.96 2.43 4.63
C HIS A 173 15.07 2.22 3.11
N SER A 174 14.21 1.39 2.54
CA SER A 174 14.33 0.94 1.15
C SER A 174 13.02 0.45 0.55
N ALA A 175 12.99 0.40 -0.79
CA ALA A 175 12.04 -0.39 -1.55
C ALA A 175 12.59 -1.81 -1.70
N HIS A 176 11.72 -2.79 -1.56
CA HIS A 176 12.03 -4.21 -1.69
C HIS A 176 11.10 -4.87 -2.71
N TRP A 177 11.65 -5.75 -3.51
CA TRP A 177 10.92 -6.72 -4.28
C TRP A 177 10.95 -8.06 -3.55
N ILE A 178 9.79 -8.56 -3.17
CA ILE A 178 9.61 -9.90 -2.61
C ILE A 178 9.09 -10.75 -3.76
N GLU A 179 10.00 -11.44 -4.42
CA GLU A 179 9.81 -12.26 -5.61
C GLU A 179 9.07 -13.55 -5.26
N ASN A 180 8.00 -13.85 -6.00
CA ASN A 180 7.31 -15.12 -5.98
C ASN A 180 7.97 -16.08 -6.95
N LEU A 181 8.57 -17.15 -6.47
CA LEU A 181 9.29 -18.12 -7.31
C LEU A 181 8.38 -19.20 -7.94
N GLY A 182 7.05 -19.03 -7.85
CA GLY A 182 6.07 -19.93 -8.46
C GLY A 182 5.91 -21.30 -7.80
N ASP A 183 6.82 -21.68 -6.91
CA ASP A 183 6.80 -22.97 -6.19
C ASP A 183 6.32 -22.87 -4.73
N GLY A 184 5.78 -21.71 -4.36
CA GLY A 184 5.36 -21.37 -3.01
C GLY A 184 6.49 -20.85 -2.12
N THR A 185 7.67 -20.60 -2.66
CA THR A 185 8.80 -19.94 -1.99
C THR A 185 8.97 -18.49 -2.48
N TRP A 186 9.60 -17.67 -1.65
CA TRP A 186 9.74 -16.23 -1.87
C TRP A 186 11.18 -15.79 -1.64
N GLN A 187 11.65 -14.83 -2.43
CA GLN A 187 12.98 -14.26 -2.32
C GLN A 187 12.90 -12.73 -2.23
N THR A 188 13.68 -12.10 -1.34
CA THR A 188 13.66 -10.64 -1.16
C THR A 188 14.88 -10.00 -1.78
N HIS A 189 14.67 -8.96 -2.59
CA HIS A 189 15.67 -8.10 -3.22
C HIS A 189 15.50 -6.66 -2.73
N VAL A 190 16.61 -5.94 -2.54
CA VAL A 190 16.59 -4.51 -2.27
C VAL A 190 16.72 -3.77 -3.59
N LEU A 191 15.74 -2.95 -3.94
CA LEU A 191 15.72 -2.19 -5.19
C LEU A 191 16.46 -0.86 -5.06
N GLY A 192 16.26 -0.14 -3.96
CA GLY A 192 16.90 1.14 -3.71
C GLY A 192 16.59 1.69 -2.33
N ASN A 193 17.47 2.57 -1.84
CA ASN A 193 17.33 3.20 -0.54
C ASN A 193 16.79 4.62 -0.69
N LEU A 194 15.81 4.97 0.15
CA LEU A 194 15.28 6.32 0.27
C LEU A 194 14.93 6.61 1.74
N PRO A 195 15.58 7.58 2.40
CA PRO A 195 15.25 7.97 3.76
C PRO A 195 13.77 8.34 3.90
N GLY A 196 13.07 7.70 4.85
CA GLY A 196 11.64 7.96 5.04
C GLY A 196 10.73 7.43 3.93
N ILE A 197 11.17 6.45 3.15
CA ILE A 197 10.33 5.87 2.09
C ILE A 197 8.99 5.41 2.64
N HIS A 198 7.92 5.96 2.11
CA HIS A 198 6.58 5.72 2.64
C HIS A 198 5.69 4.93 1.67
N ARG A 199 5.81 5.21 0.38
CA ARG A 199 5.08 4.51 -0.67
C ARG A 199 5.98 4.27 -1.87
N ALA A 200 5.80 3.12 -2.51
CA ALA A 200 6.33 2.81 -3.83
C ALA A 200 5.21 2.29 -4.72
N VAL A 201 5.30 2.55 -6.00
CA VAL A 201 4.39 2.03 -7.04
C VAL A 201 5.21 1.63 -8.26
N ALA A 202 4.76 0.61 -8.98
CA ALA A 202 5.41 0.14 -10.20
C ALA A 202 4.73 0.70 -11.46
N GLY A 203 5.50 0.83 -12.55
CA GLY A 203 5.03 1.20 -13.88
C GLY A 203 6.20 1.35 -14.84
N ASP A 204 5.95 1.14 -16.12
CA ASP A 204 6.91 1.34 -17.21
C ASP A 204 6.99 2.84 -17.54
N LEU A 205 7.97 3.56 -16.94
CA LEU A 205 8.06 5.02 -17.03
C LEU A 205 8.80 5.50 -18.28
N ASP A 206 9.70 4.69 -18.82
CA ASP A 206 10.49 5.04 -20.01
C ASP A 206 10.04 4.32 -21.27
N ASN A 207 8.97 3.50 -21.17
CA ASN A 207 8.37 2.75 -22.26
C ASN A 207 9.34 1.74 -22.91
N ASP A 208 10.27 1.21 -22.15
CA ASP A 208 11.17 0.14 -22.60
C ASP A 208 10.56 -1.25 -22.43
N GLY A 209 9.46 -1.28 -21.71
CA GLY A 209 8.62 -2.42 -21.44
C GLY A 209 8.92 -3.08 -20.10
N ASP A 210 9.94 -2.70 -19.32
CA ASP A 210 10.24 -3.22 -17.99
C ASP A 210 9.47 -2.47 -16.90
N GLN A 211 9.35 -3.04 -15.71
CA GLN A 211 8.62 -2.41 -14.59
C GLN A 211 9.60 -1.59 -13.74
N ASP A 212 9.47 -0.29 -13.80
CA ASP A 212 10.16 0.64 -12.92
C ASP A 212 9.46 0.84 -11.59
N VAL A 213 10.10 1.55 -10.67
CA VAL A 213 9.53 1.87 -9.37
C VAL A 213 9.64 3.36 -9.06
N VAL A 214 8.54 4.01 -8.71
CA VAL A 214 8.54 5.36 -8.17
C VAL A 214 8.35 5.30 -6.66
N CYS A 215 9.27 5.93 -5.92
CA CYS A 215 9.25 5.94 -4.46
C CYS A 215 9.11 7.35 -3.91
N SER A 216 8.21 7.53 -2.94
CA SER A 216 8.00 8.78 -2.22
C SER A 216 8.47 8.71 -0.76
N SER A 217 8.98 9.84 -0.25
CA SER A 217 9.48 9.97 1.13
C SER A 217 8.55 10.82 1.99
N LEU A 218 8.26 10.34 3.21
CA LEU A 218 7.54 11.06 4.24
C LEU A 218 8.39 11.19 5.51
N ILE A 219 8.93 12.40 5.73
CA ILE A 219 9.62 12.80 6.96
C ILE A 219 8.86 14.00 7.50
N SER A 220 7.68 13.76 8.04
CA SER A 220 6.70 14.79 8.40
C SER A 220 7.08 15.66 9.60
N ARG A 221 8.19 15.36 10.27
CA ARG A 221 8.64 16.08 11.47
C ARG A 221 10.10 16.49 11.36
N PRO A 222 10.48 17.67 11.90
CA PRO A 222 11.88 18.02 12.03
C PRO A 222 12.61 16.98 12.90
N LEU A 223 13.69 16.43 12.38
CA LEU A 223 14.57 15.53 13.13
C LEU A 223 15.73 16.34 13.72
N GLU A 224 16.05 16.13 15.00
CA GLU A 224 17.10 16.88 15.68
C GLU A 224 18.45 16.69 14.98
N GLY A 225 19.04 17.81 14.53
CA GLY A 225 20.35 17.82 13.88
C GLY A 225 20.37 17.28 12.44
N VAL A 226 19.22 16.99 11.85
CA VAL A 226 19.10 16.49 10.47
C VAL A 226 18.38 17.52 9.60
N SER A 227 18.99 17.89 8.47
CA SER A 227 18.33 18.70 7.43
C SER A 227 17.84 17.79 6.33
N THR A 228 16.54 17.79 6.10
CA THR A 228 15.92 17.01 5.01
C THR A 228 16.16 17.64 3.63
N ASN A 229 16.63 18.87 3.56
CA ASN A 229 16.86 19.62 2.29
C ASN A 229 17.85 18.93 1.34
N GLN A 230 18.62 17.96 1.81
CA GLN A 230 19.60 17.22 1.00
C GLN A 230 19.17 15.79 0.69
N PHE A 231 18.02 15.35 1.19
CA PHE A 231 17.50 14.02 0.88
C PHE A 231 16.62 14.09 -0.36
N ASP A 232 16.69 13.04 -1.15
CA ASP A 232 15.68 12.82 -2.18
C ASP A 232 14.32 12.62 -1.52
N SER A 233 13.30 13.24 -2.09
CA SER A 233 11.91 13.16 -1.65
C SER A 233 11.04 12.35 -2.60
N LEU A 234 11.46 12.27 -3.86
CA LEU A 234 10.87 11.47 -4.90
C LEU A 234 11.99 10.91 -5.78
N ILE A 235 12.01 9.62 -5.97
CA ILE A 235 12.95 8.94 -6.87
C ILE A 235 12.22 8.01 -7.83
N TRP A 236 12.78 7.84 -9.01
CA TRP A 236 12.50 6.78 -9.95
C TRP A 236 13.64 5.76 -9.90
N ILE A 237 13.32 4.50 -9.75
CA ILE A 237 14.26 3.38 -9.81
C ILE A 237 13.98 2.67 -11.12
N GLU A 238 14.84 2.91 -12.11
CA GLU A 238 14.79 2.30 -13.43
C GLU A 238 15.20 0.84 -13.35
N GLN A 239 14.36 -0.07 -13.89
CA GLN A 239 14.78 -1.43 -14.19
C GLN A 239 15.40 -1.45 -15.58
N THR A 240 16.68 -1.74 -15.67
CA THR A 240 17.41 -1.74 -16.95
C THR A 240 17.21 -3.04 -17.71
N GLU A 241 17.47 -3.05 -19.03
CA GLU A 241 17.48 -4.27 -19.86
C GLU A 241 18.34 -5.43 -19.29
N GLN A 242 19.30 -5.14 -18.41
CA GLN A 242 20.12 -6.14 -17.74
C GLN A 242 19.48 -6.66 -16.44
N GLY A 243 18.30 -6.14 -16.06
CA GLY A 243 17.64 -6.46 -14.80
C GLY A 243 18.30 -5.83 -13.57
N GLU A 244 19.11 -4.77 -13.76
CA GLU A 244 19.68 -3.96 -12.69
C GLU A 244 18.71 -2.82 -12.35
N PHE A 245 18.63 -2.44 -11.08
CA PHE A 245 17.80 -1.33 -10.61
C PHE A 245 18.67 -0.10 -10.33
N VAL A 246 18.42 0.99 -11.04
CA VAL A 246 19.22 2.23 -11.00
C VAL A 246 18.36 3.40 -10.50
N PRO A 247 18.65 3.99 -9.31
CA PRO A 247 17.88 5.09 -8.78
C PRO A 247 18.23 6.43 -9.45
N HIS A 248 17.20 7.21 -9.81
CA HIS A 248 17.28 8.56 -10.35
C HIS A 248 16.50 9.52 -9.43
N SER A 249 17.12 10.65 -9.08
CA SER A 249 16.47 11.69 -8.28
C SER A 249 15.51 12.51 -9.14
N ILE A 250 14.25 12.62 -8.72
CA ILE A 250 13.23 13.49 -9.33
C ILE A 250 13.08 14.77 -8.53
N GLU A 251 13.00 14.67 -7.19
CA GLU A 251 12.85 15.81 -6.30
C GLU A 251 13.71 15.63 -5.04
N THR A 252 14.22 16.73 -4.52
CA THR A 252 14.98 16.77 -3.25
C THR A 252 14.39 17.79 -2.29
N GLY A 253 14.49 17.49 -0.99
CA GLY A 253 14.22 18.44 0.09
C GLY A 253 12.78 18.54 0.57
N ASN A 254 11.81 18.02 -0.15
CA ASN A 254 10.38 18.07 0.19
C ASN A 254 9.86 16.70 0.64
N CYS A 255 10.45 16.14 1.70
CA CYS A 255 10.09 14.81 2.20
C CYS A 255 8.74 14.79 2.94
N ASN A 256 7.68 15.27 2.29
CA ASN A 256 6.31 15.32 2.83
C ASN A 256 5.31 14.52 1.99
N HIS A 257 5.79 13.65 1.10
CA HIS A 257 4.95 12.87 0.20
C HIS A 257 4.44 11.60 0.89
N ALA A 258 3.19 11.62 1.32
CA ALA A 258 2.55 10.49 2.00
C ALA A 258 2.15 9.37 1.04
N THR A 259 1.99 9.68 -0.24
CA THR A 259 1.61 8.69 -1.26
C THR A 259 2.11 9.13 -2.64
N VAL A 260 2.21 8.16 -3.54
CA VAL A 260 2.53 8.35 -4.94
C VAL A 260 1.65 7.42 -5.78
N VAL A 261 1.29 7.85 -6.96
CA VAL A 261 0.63 7.06 -7.99
C VAL A 261 1.21 7.40 -9.36
N VAL A 262 1.16 6.45 -10.28
CA VAL A 262 1.55 6.64 -11.69
C VAL A 262 0.36 6.37 -12.59
N ALA A 263 0.14 7.21 -13.58
CA ALA A 263 -0.87 7.07 -14.61
C ALA A 263 -0.60 8.06 -15.74
N ASP A 264 -1.10 7.79 -16.93
CA ASP A 264 -1.15 8.77 -18.03
C ASP A 264 -2.25 9.80 -17.73
N PHE A 265 -1.87 10.94 -17.11
CA PHE A 265 -2.83 11.96 -16.67
C PHE A 265 -3.20 12.97 -17.77
N ASP A 266 -2.39 13.11 -18.82
CA ASP A 266 -2.65 14.05 -19.91
C ASP A 266 -3.05 13.37 -21.24
N GLY A 267 -2.94 12.05 -21.32
CA GLY A 267 -3.39 11.24 -22.46
C GLY A 267 -2.38 11.18 -23.59
N ASP A 268 -1.10 11.39 -23.31
CA ASP A 268 -0.03 11.37 -24.32
C ASP A 268 0.63 9.99 -24.49
N GLY A 269 0.34 9.06 -23.59
CA GLY A 269 0.79 7.66 -23.61
C GLY A 269 1.97 7.37 -22.69
N ASP A 270 2.51 8.38 -22.01
CA ASP A 270 3.55 8.23 -20.99
C ASP A 270 2.93 8.13 -19.60
N LEU A 271 3.57 7.41 -18.67
CA LEU A 271 3.14 7.41 -17.29
C LEU A 271 3.70 8.63 -16.56
N ASP A 272 2.80 9.48 -16.07
CA ASP A 272 3.10 10.61 -15.20
C ASP A 272 3.08 10.21 -13.72
N ILE A 273 3.64 11.05 -12.87
CA ILE A 273 3.71 10.82 -11.44
C ILE A 273 2.87 11.86 -10.69
N ALA A 274 1.98 11.42 -9.81
CA ALA A 274 1.29 12.32 -8.89
C ALA A 274 1.59 11.94 -7.44
N THR A 275 1.82 12.95 -6.58
CA THR A 275 2.03 12.78 -5.14
C THR A 275 1.07 13.66 -4.36
N ALA A 276 0.73 13.23 -3.14
CA ALA A 276 0.00 14.04 -2.18
C ALA A 276 0.88 14.34 -0.96
N GLN A 277 0.90 15.62 -0.56
CA GLN A 277 1.66 16.08 0.58
C GLN A 277 0.89 15.82 1.88
N PHE A 278 1.61 15.37 2.90
CA PHE A 278 1.11 15.28 4.26
C PHE A 278 1.70 16.43 5.09
N GLU A 279 0.86 17.37 5.51
CA GLU A 279 1.25 18.44 6.41
C GLU A 279 0.47 18.35 7.72
N ASP A 280 1.15 18.60 8.83
CA ASP A 280 0.46 18.81 10.11
C ASP A 280 -0.34 20.12 10.00
N THR A 281 -1.66 19.99 9.89
CA THR A 281 -2.62 21.10 9.69
C THR A 281 -2.56 22.16 10.80
N ALA A 282 -1.91 21.84 11.94
CA ALA A 282 -1.65 22.81 13.00
C ALA A 282 -0.57 23.84 12.62
N ILE A 283 0.30 23.51 11.64
CA ILE A 283 1.43 24.36 11.23
C ILE A 283 1.19 24.97 9.85
N ASN A 284 0.63 24.22 8.91
CA ASN A 284 0.36 24.68 7.54
C ASN A 284 -0.88 23.96 6.95
N PRO A 285 -1.98 24.66 6.64
CA PRO A 285 -3.24 24.01 6.22
C PRO A 285 -3.31 23.68 4.72
N ARG A 286 -2.21 23.50 4.02
CA ARG A 286 -2.21 23.17 2.58
C ARG A 286 -1.85 21.72 2.36
N SER A 287 -2.81 20.94 1.87
CA SER A 287 -2.56 19.65 1.24
C SER A 287 -2.48 19.92 -0.27
N ASP A 288 -1.31 19.85 -0.83
CA ASP A 288 -1.13 20.05 -2.27
C ASP A 288 -0.94 18.69 -2.95
N ILE A 289 -1.51 18.55 -4.14
CA ILE A 289 -1.19 17.47 -5.08
C ILE A 289 -0.20 18.05 -6.07
N SER A 290 0.92 17.38 -6.27
CA SER A 290 1.90 17.71 -7.29
C SER A 290 1.86 16.66 -8.39
N ILE A 291 1.99 17.10 -9.65
CA ILE A 291 2.09 16.22 -10.80
C ILE A 291 3.42 16.52 -11.51
N TRP A 292 4.18 15.49 -11.79
CA TRP A 292 5.36 15.51 -12.63
C TRP A 292 4.99 14.88 -13.96
N TRP A 293 4.96 15.71 -15.02
CA TRP A 293 4.68 15.27 -16.37
C TRP A 293 5.89 14.58 -16.96
N ASN A 294 5.71 13.34 -17.36
CA ASN A 294 6.67 12.63 -18.17
C ASN A 294 6.57 13.12 -19.63
N ASN A 295 7.66 13.20 -20.33
CA ASN A 295 7.71 13.60 -21.72
C ASN A 295 8.70 12.69 -22.48
N SER A 296 8.71 11.41 -22.14
CA SER A 296 9.62 10.43 -22.75
C SER A 296 9.24 10.14 -24.20
N ILE A 297 7.94 10.14 -24.51
CA ILE A 297 7.47 10.07 -25.89
C ILE A 297 7.48 11.48 -26.48
N ILE A 298 8.54 11.82 -27.21
CA ILE A 298 8.54 13.03 -28.05
C ILE A 298 7.65 12.71 -29.25
N PRO A 299 6.50 13.41 -29.46
CA PRO A 299 5.70 13.22 -30.65
C PRO A 299 6.57 13.51 -31.89
N LEU A 300 6.66 12.55 -32.82
CA LEU A 300 7.33 12.71 -34.11
C LEU A 300 6.59 13.72 -35.01
#